data_760601e256bca8510751244978e01300
#
_entry.id   760601e256bca8510751244978e01300
#
_cell.length_a   1.000
_cell.length_b   1.000
_cell.length_c   1.000
_cell.angle_alpha   90.00
_cell.angle_beta   90.00
_cell.angle_gamma   90.00
#
_symmetry.space_group_name_H-M   'P 1'
#
loop_
_entity.id
_entity.type
_entity.pdbx_description
1 polymer ?
#
loop_
_entity_poly.entity_id
_entity_poly.type
_entity_poly.pdbx_seq_one_letter_code
_entity_poly.pdbx_strand_id
1 'polypeptide(L)'
;TGTIFLVTSKIGQDARFMSWDQVREMQHNGFVFGSHTVNHQPLTNLSPEEAIAELEESSQVMEQQLGSKPRYFAYPSGAYNQQVEQLVRQTGYRAAFTVRYGQAGLESDPFAIERIPIFKSSQSFRSFYYRLTAAPLLERLGLIR
;
A
#
# COMPACT_ATOMS: atom_id res chain seq x y z
N THR A 1 -6.83 8.31 12.70
CA THR A 1 -5.54 7.67 12.32
C THR A 1 -5.74 6.79 11.11
N GLY A 2 -4.72 6.61 10.30
CA GLY A 2 -4.75 5.76 9.11
C GLY A 2 -3.34 5.54 8.58
N THR A 3 -3.20 4.63 7.62
CA THR A 3 -1.95 4.41 6.88
C THR A 3 -2.09 4.97 5.47
N ILE A 4 -1.14 5.80 5.05
CA ILE A 4 -1.08 6.40 3.71
C ILE A 4 0.18 5.88 3.02
N PHE A 5 0.02 5.40 1.79
CA PHE A 5 1.14 4.90 0.98
C PHE A 5 1.62 5.99 0.02
N LEU A 6 2.91 6.32 0.10
CA LEU A 6 3.52 7.44 -0.61
C LEU A 6 4.28 6.97 -1.85
N VAL A 7 3.98 7.60 -2.98
CA VAL A 7 4.84 7.59 -4.17
C VAL A 7 5.82 8.73 -4.01
N THR A 8 7.08 8.41 -3.65
CA THR A 8 8.02 9.42 -3.15
C THR A 8 8.38 10.50 -4.18
N SER A 9 8.45 10.17 -5.46
CA SER A 9 8.69 11.14 -6.53
C SER A 9 7.56 12.16 -6.72
N LYS A 10 6.35 11.89 -6.18
CA LYS A 10 5.20 12.78 -6.32
C LYS A 10 5.08 13.81 -5.22
N ILE A 11 5.71 13.56 -4.07
CA ILE A 11 5.62 14.46 -2.93
C ILE A 11 6.29 15.79 -3.26
N GLY A 12 5.53 16.88 -3.14
CA GLY A 12 6.01 18.24 -3.41
C GLY A 12 6.17 18.61 -4.89
N GLN A 13 5.77 17.76 -5.83
CA GLN A 13 5.89 18.07 -7.27
C GLN A 13 5.04 19.28 -7.68
N ASP A 14 3.79 19.32 -7.22
CA ASP A 14 2.86 20.42 -7.50
C ASP A 14 1.71 20.43 -6.46
N ALA A 15 0.80 21.41 -6.56
CA ALA A 15 -0.29 21.61 -5.60
C ALA A 15 -1.32 20.45 -5.50
N ARG A 16 -1.27 19.45 -6.38
CA ARG A 16 -2.15 18.26 -6.33
C ARG A 16 -1.60 17.21 -5.36
N PHE A 17 -0.33 17.29 -5.00
CA PHE A 17 0.34 16.37 -4.10
C PHE A 17 0.72 17.07 -2.81
N MET A 18 0.73 16.31 -1.71
CA MET A 18 1.22 16.81 -0.42
C MET A 18 2.68 17.23 -0.51
N SER A 19 3.07 18.25 0.24
CA SER A 19 4.46 18.53 0.53
C SER A 19 4.98 17.63 1.66
N TRP A 20 6.30 17.50 1.79
CA TRP A 20 6.90 16.78 2.92
C TRP A 20 6.57 17.41 4.27
N ASP A 21 6.34 18.73 4.34
CA ASP A 21 5.89 19.40 5.57
C ASP A 21 4.50 18.93 5.98
N GLN A 22 3.57 18.83 5.04
CA GLN A 22 2.22 18.30 5.30
C GLN A 22 2.27 16.82 5.71
N VAL A 23 3.14 16.02 5.10
CA VAL A 23 3.33 14.61 5.50
C VAL A 23 3.85 14.52 6.93
N ARG A 24 4.84 15.35 7.32
CA ARG A 24 5.35 15.41 8.70
C ARG A 24 4.30 15.87 9.69
N GLU A 25 3.51 16.87 9.35
CA GLU A 25 2.39 17.33 10.18
C GLU A 25 1.38 16.20 10.42
N MET A 26 1.00 15.48 9.37
CA MET A 26 0.08 14.33 9.50
C MET A 26 0.70 13.21 10.34
N GLN A 27 2.01 12.93 10.18
CA GLN A 27 2.71 11.93 11.00
C GLN A 27 2.66 12.34 12.49
N HIS A 28 2.89 13.60 12.79
CA HIS A 28 2.78 14.13 14.17
C HIS A 28 1.37 13.97 14.74
N ASN A 29 0.35 14.05 13.89
CA ASN A 29 -1.05 13.84 14.26
C ASN A 29 -1.49 12.34 14.22
N GLY A 30 -0.53 11.40 14.20
CA GLY A 30 -0.79 9.97 14.38
C GLY A 30 -1.13 9.21 13.11
N PHE A 31 -0.89 9.76 11.92
CA PHE A 31 -0.93 8.99 10.69
C PHE A 31 0.36 8.18 10.51
N VAL A 32 0.23 6.99 9.93
CA VAL A 32 1.35 6.13 9.56
C VAL A 32 1.57 6.22 8.06
N PHE A 33 2.84 6.27 7.65
CA PHE A 33 3.19 6.30 6.23
C PHE A 33 3.90 5.01 5.81
N GLY A 34 3.45 4.43 4.70
CA GLY A 34 4.05 3.30 4.01
C GLY A 34 4.59 3.71 2.64
N SER A 35 5.44 2.88 2.05
CA SER A 35 5.96 3.10 0.71
C SER A 35 5.01 2.57 -0.37
N HIS A 36 4.98 3.28 -1.51
CA HIS A 36 4.31 2.88 -2.75
C HIS A 36 5.24 3.08 -3.95
N THR A 37 6.53 2.75 -3.76
CA THR A 37 7.66 2.93 -4.67
C THR A 37 8.06 4.39 -4.91
N VAL A 38 9.08 4.61 -5.73
CA VAL A 38 9.50 5.96 -6.17
C VAL A 38 8.54 6.48 -7.23
N ASN A 39 8.29 5.69 -8.29
CA ASN A 39 7.64 6.14 -9.53
C ASN A 39 6.26 5.55 -9.78
N HIS A 40 5.74 4.69 -8.88
CA HIS A 40 4.46 4.00 -9.02
C HIS A 40 4.43 3.02 -10.22
N GLN A 41 5.57 2.48 -10.62
CA GLN A 41 5.60 1.45 -11.66
C GLN A 41 5.30 0.07 -11.05
N PRO A 42 4.48 -0.79 -11.70
CA PRO A 42 4.32 -2.16 -11.28
C PRO A 42 5.67 -2.89 -11.26
N LEU A 43 6.09 -3.37 -10.10
CA LEU A 43 7.40 -4.02 -9.94
C LEU A 43 7.54 -5.30 -10.77
N THR A 44 6.41 -5.91 -11.17
CA THR A 44 6.38 -7.07 -12.06
C THR A 44 6.84 -6.77 -13.49
N ASN A 45 6.93 -5.50 -13.87
CA ASN A 45 7.36 -5.03 -15.20
C ASN A 45 8.83 -4.61 -15.23
N LEU A 46 9.52 -4.68 -14.09
CA LEU A 46 10.90 -4.27 -13.90
C LEU A 46 11.82 -5.47 -13.78
N SER A 47 13.10 -5.27 -14.07
CA SER A 47 14.12 -6.24 -13.69
C SER A 47 14.22 -6.32 -12.15
N PRO A 48 14.78 -7.40 -11.58
CA PRO A 48 14.98 -7.51 -10.14
C PRO A 48 15.76 -6.34 -9.55
N GLU A 49 16.79 -5.88 -10.25
CA GLU A 49 17.66 -4.78 -9.85
C GLU A 49 16.89 -3.44 -9.82
N GLU A 50 16.10 -3.16 -10.85
CA GLU A 50 15.23 -1.98 -10.91
C GLU A 50 14.14 -2.02 -9.82
N ALA A 51 13.55 -3.19 -9.59
CA ALA A 51 12.55 -3.36 -8.54
C ALA A 51 13.13 -3.14 -7.13
N ILE A 52 14.36 -3.62 -6.87
CA ILE A 52 15.08 -3.36 -5.61
C ILE A 52 15.36 -1.85 -5.49
N ALA A 53 15.82 -1.18 -6.54
CA ALA A 53 16.08 0.26 -6.52
C ALA A 53 14.80 1.05 -6.16
N GLU A 54 13.66 0.76 -6.79
CA GLU A 54 12.36 1.37 -6.46
C GLU A 54 11.95 1.19 -4.98
N LEU A 55 12.24 0.02 -4.42
CA LEU A 55 11.94 -0.30 -3.02
C LEU A 55 12.88 0.42 -2.04
N GLU A 56 14.18 0.34 -2.29
CA GLU A 56 15.21 0.89 -1.41
C GLU A 56 15.25 2.42 -1.46
N GLU A 57 15.22 3.02 -2.65
CA GLU A 57 15.23 4.47 -2.79
C GLU A 57 13.99 5.11 -2.15
N SER A 58 12.79 4.53 -2.36
CA SER A 58 11.60 5.04 -1.69
C SER A 58 11.70 4.94 -0.17
N SER A 59 12.27 3.85 0.34
CA SER A 59 12.49 3.65 1.78
C SER A 59 13.50 4.67 2.34
N GLN A 60 14.60 4.92 1.63
CA GLN A 60 15.64 5.88 2.02
C GLN A 60 15.10 7.32 2.04
N VAL A 61 14.37 7.72 1.00
CA VAL A 61 13.73 9.04 0.95
C VAL A 61 12.78 9.23 2.13
N MET A 62 11.95 8.24 2.42
CA MET A 62 11.03 8.30 3.57
C MET A 62 11.78 8.35 4.90
N GLU A 63 12.85 7.57 5.06
CA GLU A 63 13.70 7.61 6.26
C GLU A 63 14.31 8.99 6.48
N GLN A 64 14.85 9.60 5.41
CA GLN A 64 15.43 10.95 5.46
C GLN A 64 14.39 12.02 5.82
N GLN A 65 13.17 11.90 5.31
CA GLN A 65 12.12 12.91 5.49
C GLN A 65 11.31 12.73 6.78
N LEU A 66 11.16 11.48 7.27
CA LEU A 66 10.26 11.13 8.38
C LEU A 66 10.99 10.56 9.61
N GLY A 67 12.34 10.41 9.53
CA GLY A 67 13.16 9.94 10.64
C GLY A 67 13.15 8.43 10.87
N SER A 68 12.43 7.65 10.07
CA SER A 68 12.40 6.18 10.18
C SER A 68 12.00 5.52 8.86
N LYS A 69 12.50 4.30 8.64
CA LYS A 69 12.11 3.50 7.48
C LYS A 69 10.63 3.11 7.54
N PRO A 70 9.94 3.12 6.39
CA PRO A 70 8.56 2.66 6.32
C PRO A 70 8.51 1.15 6.61
N ARG A 71 7.55 0.74 7.45
CA ARG A 71 7.33 -0.68 7.78
C ARG A 71 6.42 -1.37 6.79
N TYR A 72 5.60 -0.61 6.08
CA TYR A 72 4.53 -1.09 5.23
C TYR A 72 4.73 -0.69 3.78
N PHE A 73 4.34 -1.58 2.89
CA PHE A 73 4.41 -1.39 1.46
C PHE A 73 3.05 -1.63 0.82
N ALA A 74 2.72 -0.92 -0.25
CA ALA A 74 1.59 -1.27 -1.11
C ALA A 74 2.09 -1.49 -2.54
N TYR A 75 1.69 -2.59 -3.15
CA TYR A 75 2.06 -2.89 -4.54
C TYR A 75 1.40 -1.90 -5.50
N PRO A 76 2.17 -1.20 -6.37
CA PRO A 76 1.59 -0.37 -7.42
C PRO A 76 0.61 -1.16 -8.28
N SER A 77 -0.61 -0.60 -8.44
CA SER A 77 -1.72 -1.28 -9.13
C SER A 77 -2.10 -2.65 -8.55
N GLY A 78 -1.59 -3.01 -7.37
CA GLY A 78 -1.75 -4.32 -6.75
C GLY A 78 -1.00 -5.46 -7.47
N ALA A 79 -0.16 -5.15 -8.45
CA ALA A 79 0.58 -6.14 -9.22
C ALA A 79 1.76 -6.71 -8.43
N TYR A 80 1.74 -8.01 -8.19
CA TYR A 80 2.82 -8.75 -7.53
C TYR A 80 2.87 -10.20 -8.02
N ASN A 81 4.01 -10.82 -7.82
CA ASN A 81 4.25 -12.24 -7.99
C ASN A 81 5.22 -12.71 -6.89
N GLN A 82 5.51 -13.99 -6.83
CA GLN A 82 6.38 -14.57 -5.81
C GLN A 82 7.78 -13.93 -5.78
N GLN A 83 8.35 -13.60 -6.94
CA GLN A 83 9.65 -12.94 -7.03
C GLN A 83 9.61 -11.53 -6.41
N VAL A 84 8.64 -10.70 -6.81
CA VAL A 84 8.46 -9.35 -6.26
C VAL A 84 8.18 -9.39 -4.76
N GLU A 85 7.38 -10.34 -4.30
CA GLU A 85 7.12 -10.53 -2.87
C GLU A 85 8.40 -10.82 -2.09
N GLN A 86 9.27 -11.69 -2.62
CA GLN A 86 10.56 -11.99 -2.01
C GLN A 86 11.46 -10.75 -1.93
N LEU A 87 11.50 -9.92 -2.98
CA LEU A 87 12.25 -8.66 -2.97
C LEU A 87 11.72 -7.70 -1.88
N VAL A 88 10.41 -7.55 -1.75
CA VAL A 88 9.80 -6.72 -0.70
C VAL A 88 10.16 -7.24 0.71
N ARG A 89 10.18 -8.55 0.91
CA ARG A 89 10.63 -9.16 2.18
C ARG A 89 12.11 -8.84 2.46
N GLN A 90 12.98 -9.00 1.46
CA GLN A 90 14.42 -8.81 1.58
C GLN A 90 14.80 -7.35 1.84
N THR A 91 14.05 -6.38 1.31
CA THR A 91 14.28 -4.95 1.54
C THR A 91 13.79 -4.45 2.90
N GLY A 92 13.29 -5.35 3.77
CA GLY A 92 13.05 -5.08 5.18
C GLY A 92 11.66 -4.54 5.53
N TYR A 93 10.71 -4.52 4.60
CA TYR A 93 9.31 -4.26 4.92
C TYR A 93 8.74 -5.37 5.80
N ARG A 94 7.76 -5.05 6.65
CA ARG A 94 7.11 -6.00 7.56
C ARG A 94 5.80 -6.55 7.03
N ALA A 95 5.14 -5.78 6.15
CA ALA A 95 3.92 -6.20 5.52
C ALA A 95 3.71 -5.47 4.20
N ALA A 96 3.00 -6.12 3.25
CA ALA A 96 2.66 -5.57 1.96
C ALA A 96 1.18 -5.80 1.61
N PHE A 97 0.59 -4.78 0.99
CA PHE A 97 -0.84 -4.70 0.70
C PHE A 97 -1.09 -4.81 -0.79
N THR A 98 -2.05 -5.65 -1.14
CA THR A 98 -2.54 -5.84 -2.51
C THR A 98 -3.81 -5.02 -2.75
N VAL A 99 -4.38 -5.11 -3.96
CA VAL A 99 -5.74 -4.65 -4.27
C VAL A 99 -6.75 -5.80 -4.31
N ARG A 100 -6.32 -7.03 -3.98
CA ARG A 100 -7.24 -8.17 -3.91
C ARG A 100 -8.29 -7.89 -2.84
N TYR A 101 -9.52 -8.22 -3.19
CA TYR A 101 -10.65 -8.07 -2.30
C TYR A 101 -10.60 -9.17 -1.23
N GLY A 102 -10.75 -8.80 0.04
CA GLY A 102 -10.77 -9.75 1.13
C GLY A 102 -10.53 -9.12 2.49
N GLN A 103 -10.51 -9.95 3.51
CA GLN A 103 -10.24 -9.58 4.90
C GLN A 103 -8.97 -10.28 5.37
N ALA A 104 -8.05 -9.52 5.95
CA ALA A 104 -6.89 -10.08 6.61
C ALA A 104 -7.30 -10.81 7.91
N GLY A 105 -6.75 -12.00 8.11
CA GLY A 105 -6.88 -12.80 9.31
C GLY A 105 -5.53 -13.28 9.83
N LEU A 106 -5.53 -14.10 10.89
CA LEU A 106 -4.28 -14.60 11.49
C LEU A 106 -3.45 -15.49 10.55
N GLU A 107 -4.12 -16.14 9.59
CA GLU A 107 -3.47 -17.01 8.60
C GLU A 107 -3.11 -16.29 7.29
N SER A 108 -3.39 -14.98 7.19
CA SER A 108 -3.06 -14.20 5.99
C SER A 108 -1.56 -14.03 5.83
N ASP A 109 -1.06 -14.17 4.60
CA ASP A 109 0.32 -13.81 4.31
C ASP A 109 0.54 -12.32 4.56
N PRO A 110 1.46 -11.92 5.46
CA PRO A 110 1.72 -10.52 5.73
C PRO A 110 2.24 -9.74 4.53
N PHE A 111 2.72 -10.42 3.47
CA PHE A 111 3.17 -9.77 2.24
C PHE A 111 2.16 -9.83 1.08
N ALA A 112 0.97 -10.34 1.34
CA ALA A 112 -0.14 -10.37 0.38
C ALA A 112 -1.48 -9.96 1.03
N ILE A 113 -1.46 -8.94 1.90
CA ILE A 113 -2.64 -8.50 2.66
C ILE A 113 -3.72 -8.00 1.71
N GLU A 114 -4.87 -8.64 1.79
CA GLU A 114 -6.08 -8.26 1.06
C GLU A 114 -6.74 -7.04 1.69
N ARG A 115 -7.53 -6.31 0.92
CA ARG A 115 -8.22 -5.11 1.38
C ARG A 115 -9.66 -5.07 0.87
N ILE A 116 -10.54 -4.46 1.65
CA ILE A 116 -11.89 -4.13 1.19
C ILE A 116 -11.84 -2.73 0.57
N PRO A 117 -11.96 -2.57 -0.76
CA PRO A 117 -11.86 -1.28 -1.40
C PRO A 117 -13.15 -0.47 -1.18
N ILE A 118 -13.01 0.76 -0.72
CA ILE A 118 -14.09 1.74 -0.61
C ILE A 118 -13.83 2.87 -1.59
N PHE A 119 -14.63 2.94 -2.65
CA PHE A 119 -14.50 3.95 -3.68
C PHE A 119 -15.51 5.09 -3.50
N LYS A 120 -15.23 6.24 -4.10
CA LYS A 120 -16.15 7.40 -4.11
C LYS A 120 -17.54 7.05 -4.66
N SER A 121 -17.64 6.13 -5.61
CA SER A 121 -18.89 5.59 -6.13
C SER A 121 -19.69 4.74 -5.13
N SER A 122 -19.09 4.34 -4.01
CA SER A 122 -19.68 3.47 -2.97
C SER A 122 -20.10 4.26 -1.73
N GLN A 123 -20.44 5.54 -1.86
CA GLN A 123 -20.63 6.45 -0.70
C GLN A 123 -21.93 6.20 0.11
N SER A 124 -22.83 5.31 -0.33
CA SER A 124 -23.99 5.00 0.51
C SER A 124 -23.60 4.10 1.69
N PHE A 125 -24.19 4.37 2.86
CA PHE A 125 -23.97 3.53 4.05
C PHE A 125 -24.32 2.06 3.79
N ARG A 126 -25.37 1.78 2.99
CA ARG A 126 -25.72 0.41 2.59
C ARG A 126 -24.61 -0.27 1.79
N SER A 127 -23.99 0.43 0.84
CA SER A 127 -22.88 -0.11 0.05
C SER A 127 -21.64 -0.36 0.91
N PHE A 128 -21.33 0.56 1.81
CA PHE A 128 -20.24 0.41 2.78
C PHE A 128 -20.46 -0.80 3.69
N TYR A 129 -21.66 -0.89 4.31
CA TYR A 129 -22.00 -2.00 5.19
C TYR A 129 -21.99 -3.36 4.48
N TYR A 130 -22.56 -3.42 3.26
CA TYR A 130 -22.52 -4.63 2.42
C TYR A 130 -21.08 -5.09 2.13
N ARG A 131 -20.19 -4.16 1.77
CA ARG A 131 -18.77 -4.49 1.50
C ARG A 131 -18.04 -5.03 2.72
N LEU A 132 -18.36 -4.51 3.90
CA LEU A 132 -17.72 -4.97 5.14
C LEU A 132 -18.24 -6.32 5.62
N THR A 133 -19.51 -6.64 5.40
CA THR A 133 -20.18 -7.78 6.04
C THR A 133 -20.53 -8.91 5.07
N ALA A 134 -21.28 -8.61 4.02
CA ALA A 134 -21.80 -9.64 3.11
C ALA A 134 -20.84 -10.01 2.00
N ALA A 135 -20.17 -9.02 1.38
CA ALA A 135 -19.32 -9.29 0.24
C ALA A 135 -18.14 -10.23 0.55
N PRO A 136 -17.38 -10.09 1.67
CA PRO A 136 -16.32 -11.03 2.01
C PRO A 136 -16.81 -12.47 2.22
N LEU A 137 -18.01 -12.62 2.77
CA LEU A 137 -18.64 -13.94 2.95
C LEU A 137 -19.02 -14.57 1.60
N LEU A 138 -19.61 -13.78 0.70
CA LEU A 138 -20.02 -14.26 -0.63
C LEU A 138 -18.81 -14.61 -1.51
N GLU A 139 -17.72 -13.85 -1.42
CA GLU A 139 -16.47 -14.18 -2.11
C GLU A 139 -15.86 -15.48 -1.59
N ARG A 140 -15.81 -15.65 -0.27
CA ARG A 140 -15.33 -16.89 0.37
C ARG A 140 -16.16 -18.12 -0.02
N LEU A 141 -17.45 -17.93 -0.32
CA LEU A 141 -18.36 -18.97 -0.81
C LEU A 141 -18.29 -19.14 -2.35
N GLY A 142 -17.48 -18.33 -3.05
CA GLY A 142 -17.37 -18.38 -4.51
C GLY A 142 -18.59 -17.81 -5.25
N LEU A 143 -19.46 -17.09 -4.56
CA LEU A 143 -20.71 -16.54 -5.12
C LEU A 143 -20.52 -15.19 -5.83
N ILE A 144 -19.41 -14.50 -5.58
CA ILE A 144 -18.99 -13.27 -6.26
C ILE A 144 -17.46 -13.31 -6.47
N ARG A 145 -16.97 -12.56 -7.46
CA ARG A 145 -15.54 -12.37 -7.75
C ARG A 145 -15.16 -10.89 -7.67
#